data_a22555731fd89d75a4081800f8b6b167
#
_entry.id   a22555731fd89d75a4081800f8b6b167
#
_cell.length_a   1.000
_cell.length_b   1.000
_cell.length_c   1.000
_cell.angle_alpha   90.00
_cell.angle_beta   90.00
_cell.angle_gamma   90.00
#
_symmetry.space_group_name_H-M   'P 1'
#
loop_
_entity.id
_entity.type
_entity.pdbx_description
1 polymer ?
#
loop_
_entity_poly.entity_id
_entity_poly.type
_entity_poly.pdbx_seq_one_letter_code
_entity_poly.pdbx_strand_id
1 'polypeptide(L)'
;MSKLIVNADDFGLHSAVNAGIIDGHRRGIITSTSLMAGGEAFTEAVSMAKQNPKLGIGIHITLVGGVKPVCDPSEVSSLLTPEGVFPENYVEFIKRIYSGKINYSELRKEIHAQIAQILDTGLRVTHIDGHQHMHVLPTVLPIVIEQAKSFGIQDRKSVV
;
A
#
# COMPACT_ATOMS: atom_id res chain seq x y z
N MET A 1 -3.43 -28.67 -11.86
CA MET A 1 -3.16 -27.51 -12.74
C MET A 1 -2.48 -26.44 -11.94
N SER A 2 -1.33 -25.95 -12.38
CA SER A 2 -0.66 -24.80 -11.78
C SER A 2 -1.45 -23.52 -12.06
N LYS A 3 -1.58 -22.64 -11.07
CA LYS A 3 -2.22 -21.31 -11.23
C LYS A 3 -1.15 -20.24 -11.20
N LEU A 4 -1.26 -19.23 -12.05
CA LEU A 4 -0.37 -18.06 -12.09
C LEU A 4 -1.16 -16.85 -11.57
N ILE A 5 -0.54 -16.10 -10.65
CA ILE A 5 -1.02 -14.78 -10.22
C ILE A 5 -0.13 -13.74 -10.90
N VAL A 6 -0.73 -12.83 -11.64
CA VAL A 6 -0.06 -11.66 -12.23
C VAL A 6 -0.60 -10.43 -11.50
N ASN A 7 0.26 -9.81 -10.68
CA ASN A 7 -0.08 -8.62 -9.90
C ASN A 7 0.40 -7.35 -10.59
N ALA A 8 -0.43 -6.33 -10.58
CA ALA A 8 -0.07 -4.98 -10.96
C ALA A 8 -0.07 -4.10 -9.71
N ASP A 9 1.03 -3.43 -9.43
CA ASP A 9 1.19 -2.56 -8.27
C ASP A 9 0.61 -1.15 -8.55
N ASP A 10 0.52 -0.31 -7.51
CA ASP A 10 0.19 1.12 -7.55
C ASP A 10 -1.26 1.46 -7.97
N PHE A 11 -2.21 0.55 -7.78
CA PHE A 11 -3.63 0.87 -8.00
C PHE A 11 -4.08 1.95 -7.03
N GLY A 12 -4.70 3.00 -7.53
CA GLY A 12 -5.08 4.18 -6.75
C GLY A 12 -4.07 5.33 -6.79
N LEU A 13 -2.86 5.11 -7.32
CA LEU A 13 -1.86 6.18 -7.42
C LEU A 13 -2.34 7.32 -8.31
N HIS A 14 -2.79 7.00 -9.53
CA HIS A 14 -3.24 7.96 -10.55
C HIS A 14 -4.28 7.32 -11.46
N SER A 15 -5.22 8.11 -12.02
CA SER A 15 -6.31 7.60 -12.89
C SER A 15 -5.80 6.84 -14.12
N ALA A 16 -4.68 7.28 -14.72
CA ALA A 16 -4.10 6.55 -15.86
C ALA A 16 -3.58 5.16 -15.46
N VAL A 17 -3.01 5.03 -14.23
CA VAL A 17 -2.58 3.73 -13.70
C VAL A 17 -3.79 2.85 -13.46
N ASN A 18 -4.85 3.38 -12.84
CA ASN A 18 -6.11 2.67 -12.63
C ASN A 18 -6.68 2.13 -13.93
N ALA A 19 -6.78 2.98 -14.95
CA ALA A 19 -7.28 2.59 -16.27
C ALA A 19 -6.44 1.47 -16.90
N GLY A 20 -5.11 1.57 -16.83
CA GLY A 20 -4.19 0.56 -17.36
C GLY A 20 -4.33 -0.79 -16.66
N ILE A 21 -4.46 -0.81 -15.32
CA ILE A 21 -4.64 -2.03 -14.53
C ILE A 21 -5.96 -2.70 -14.88
N ILE A 22 -7.05 -1.95 -14.94
CA ILE A 22 -8.37 -2.49 -15.28
C ILE A 22 -8.42 -3.01 -16.72
N ASP A 23 -7.77 -2.31 -17.63
CA ASP A 23 -7.66 -2.78 -19.02
C ASP A 23 -6.85 -4.08 -19.10
N GLY A 24 -5.72 -4.15 -18.42
CA GLY A 24 -4.91 -5.36 -18.32
C GLY A 24 -5.61 -6.51 -17.61
N HIS A 25 -6.55 -6.23 -16.69
CA HIS A 25 -7.41 -7.25 -16.08
C HIS A 25 -8.49 -7.76 -17.06
N ARG A 26 -9.17 -6.85 -17.77
CA ARG A 26 -10.30 -7.20 -18.65
C ARG A 26 -9.87 -7.82 -19.96
N ARG A 27 -8.75 -7.39 -20.53
CA ARG A 27 -8.28 -7.78 -21.86
C ARG A 27 -6.92 -8.48 -21.88
N GLY A 28 -6.21 -8.48 -20.76
CA GLY A 28 -4.88 -9.06 -20.63
C GLY A 28 -4.82 -10.17 -19.59
N ILE A 29 -3.73 -10.23 -18.85
CA ILE A 29 -3.39 -11.32 -17.93
C ILE A 29 -3.39 -10.92 -16.44
N ILE A 30 -3.70 -9.67 -16.10
CA ILE A 30 -3.70 -9.20 -14.70
C ILE A 30 -4.83 -9.88 -13.93
N THR A 31 -4.47 -10.57 -12.87
CA THR A 31 -5.42 -11.28 -11.99
C THR A 31 -5.49 -10.68 -10.58
N SER A 32 -4.52 -9.81 -10.24
CA SER A 32 -4.37 -9.20 -8.92
C SER A 32 -3.82 -7.80 -9.06
N THR A 33 -4.08 -6.95 -8.06
CA THR A 33 -3.50 -5.61 -7.95
C THR A 33 -3.34 -5.20 -6.49
N SER A 34 -2.42 -4.28 -6.21
CA SER A 34 -2.17 -3.77 -4.86
C SER A 34 -2.59 -2.31 -4.77
N LEU A 35 -3.55 -2.00 -3.87
CA LEU A 35 -4.22 -0.72 -3.73
C LEU A 35 -3.49 0.20 -2.74
N MET A 36 -3.21 1.43 -3.16
CA MET A 36 -2.57 2.48 -2.37
C MET A 36 -3.62 3.34 -1.66
N ALA A 37 -3.67 3.30 -0.33
CA ALA A 37 -4.64 4.06 0.46
C ALA A 37 -4.46 5.59 0.31
N GLY A 38 -3.23 6.09 0.28
CA GLY A 38 -2.91 7.51 0.14
C GLY A 38 -2.83 8.02 -1.30
N GLY A 39 -3.15 7.19 -2.31
CA GLY A 39 -3.08 7.59 -3.71
C GLY A 39 -4.18 8.60 -4.09
N GLU A 40 -3.86 9.55 -4.97
CA GLU A 40 -4.79 10.61 -5.37
C GLU A 40 -6.05 10.09 -6.09
N ALA A 41 -5.94 8.92 -6.74
CA ALA A 41 -7.04 8.27 -7.44
C ALA A 41 -7.63 7.07 -6.66
N PHE A 42 -7.46 7.03 -5.31
CA PHE A 42 -7.94 5.94 -4.46
C PHE A 42 -9.43 5.68 -4.60
N THR A 43 -10.26 6.72 -4.51
CA THR A 43 -11.73 6.59 -4.59
C THR A 43 -12.18 6.01 -5.93
N GLU A 44 -11.56 6.44 -7.02
CA GLU A 44 -11.79 5.89 -8.35
C GLU A 44 -11.40 4.41 -8.42
N ALA A 45 -10.21 4.05 -7.90
CA ALA A 45 -9.74 2.68 -7.86
C ALA A 45 -10.70 1.77 -7.10
N VAL A 46 -11.20 2.19 -5.95
CA VAL A 46 -12.22 1.46 -5.17
C VAL A 46 -13.49 1.22 -5.98
N SER A 47 -13.98 2.24 -6.69
CA SER A 47 -15.14 2.12 -7.56
C SER A 47 -14.90 1.09 -8.68
N MET A 48 -13.74 1.17 -9.33
CA MET A 48 -13.33 0.23 -10.38
C MET A 48 -13.16 -1.20 -9.85
N ALA A 49 -12.59 -1.38 -8.66
CA ALA A 49 -12.44 -2.69 -8.02
C ALA A 49 -13.81 -3.35 -7.78
N LYS A 50 -14.78 -2.60 -7.26
CA LYS A 50 -16.16 -3.08 -7.04
C LYS A 50 -16.85 -3.54 -8.32
N GLN A 51 -16.53 -2.93 -9.46
CA GLN A 51 -17.04 -3.33 -10.78
C GLN A 51 -16.30 -4.53 -11.39
N ASN A 52 -15.19 -4.97 -10.79
CA ASN A 52 -14.35 -6.07 -11.27
C ASN A 52 -14.10 -7.10 -10.15
N PRO A 53 -15.14 -7.81 -9.67
CA PRO A 53 -15.06 -8.67 -8.47
C PRO A 53 -14.14 -9.89 -8.62
N LYS A 54 -13.64 -10.17 -9.83
CA LYS A 54 -12.66 -11.23 -10.09
C LYS A 54 -11.21 -10.77 -9.93
N LEU A 55 -10.96 -9.45 -9.85
CA LEU A 55 -9.63 -8.89 -9.60
C LEU A 55 -9.30 -9.06 -8.12
N GLY A 56 -8.21 -9.76 -7.80
CA GLY A 56 -7.68 -9.84 -6.44
C GLY A 56 -7.16 -8.46 -6.00
N ILE A 57 -7.53 -8.01 -4.80
CA ILE A 57 -7.10 -6.73 -4.27
C ILE A 57 -6.17 -6.96 -3.08
N GLY A 58 -4.96 -6.43 -3.15
CA GLY A 58 -4.01 -6.36 -2.04
C GLY A 58 -3.95 -4.96 -1.43
N ILE A 59 -3.31 -4.84 -0.28
CA ILE A 59 -2.96 -3.57 0.35
C ILE A 59 -1.52 -3.23 -0.02
N HIS A 60 -1.31 -2.07 -0.64
CA HIS A 60 0.01 -1.57 -1.03
C HIS A 60 0.50 -0.55 0.00
N ILE A 61 1.21 -1.03 1.05
CA ILE A 61 1.75 -0.15 2.09
C ILE A 61 2.70 0.86 1.46
N THR A 62 2.39 2.15 1.64
CA THR A 62 3.11 3.25 1.01
C THR A 62 3.78 4.11 2.08
N LEU A 63 5.12 4.16 2.04
CA LEU A 63 5.96 4.94 2.97
C LEU A 63 6.95 5.82 2.22
N VAL A 64 6.89 5.80 0.89
CA VAL A 64 7.74 6.56 -0.05
C VAL A 64 6.95 6.89 -1.32
N GLY A 65 7.55 7.63 -2.27
CA GLY A 65 6.95 7.94 -3.57
C GLY A 65 6.21 9.27 -3.60
N GLY A 66 6.51 10.22 -2.70
CA GLY A 66 5.91 11.55 -2.71
C GLY A 66 4.40 11.57 -2.41
N VAL A 67 3.85 10.46 -1.92
CA VAL A 67 2.41 10.30 -1.65
C VAL A 67 2.07 10.89 -0.29
N LYS A 68 0.84 11.37 -0.12
CA LYS A 68 0.34 11.87 1.17
C LYS A 68 0.06 10.71 2.13
N PRO A 69 0.25 10.92 3.45
CA PRO A 69 -0.19 9.95 4.46
C PRO A 69 -1.72 9.86 4.51
N VAL A 70 -2.21 8.77 5.07
CA VAL A 70 -3.63 8.60 5.43
C VAL A 70 -3.97 9.32 6.72
N CYS A 71 -3.06 9.29 7.69
CA CYS A 71 -3.18 10.04 8.93
C CYS A 71 -3.06 11.55 8.69
N ASP A 72 -3.50 12.36 9.67
CA ASP A 72 -3.17 13.79 9.70
C ASP A 72 -1.63 13.94 9.70
N PRO A 73 -1.05 14.79 8.82
CA PRO A 73 0.39 14.97 8.74
C PRO A 73 1.06 15.36 10.08
N SER A 74 0.36 16.06 10.96
CA SER A 74 0.87 16.43 12.29
C SER A 74 1.08 15.23 13.22
N GLU A 75 0.36 14.13 12.97
CA GLU A 75 0.40 12.92 13.79
C GLU A 75 1.45 11.90 13.32
N VAL A 76 2.05 12.12 12.14
CA VAL A 76 3.03 11.22 11.50
C VAL A 76 4.21 11.99 10.92
N SER A 77 4.52 13.15 11.50
CA SER A 77 5.48 14.12 10.97
C SER A 77 6.90 13.56 10.78
N SER A 78 7.34 12.60 11.61
CA SER A 78 8.65 11.98 11.46
C SER A 78 8.80 11.17 10.17
N LEU A 79 7.69 10.76 9.55
CA LEU A 79 7.66 10.00 8.30
C LEU A 79 7.73 10.91 7.07
N LEU A 80 7.44 12.19 7.21
CA LEU A 80 7.15 13.11 6.12
C LEU A 80 8.31 14.07 5.82
N THR A 81 8.32 14.59 4.62
CA THR A 81 9.12 15.74 4.22
C THR A 81 8.47 17.03 4.71
N PRO A 82 9.15 18.18 4.66
CA PRO A 82 8.55 19.47 5.02
C PRO A 82 7.28 19.82 4.24
N GLU A 83 7.10 19.25 3.06
CA GLU A 83 5.94 19.42 2.20
C GLU A 83 4.72 18.57 2.64
N GLY A 84 4.89 17.77 3.70
CA GLY A 84 3.81 16.93 4.25
C GLY A 84 3.49 15.67 3.45
N VAL A 85 4.46 15.17 2.70
CA VAL A 85 4.38 13.93 1.92
C VAL A 85 5.48 12.94 2.33
N PHE A 86 5.33 11.67 2.01
CA PHE A 86 6.41 10.70 2.20
C PHE A 86 7.64 11.05 1.34
N PRO A 87 8.86 10.65 1.76
CA PRO A 87 10.05 10.79 0.92
C PRO A 87 9.85 10.23 -0.48
N GLU A 88 10.42 10.88 -1.50
CA GLU A 88 10.26 10.47 -2.89
C GLU A 88 10.81 9.08 -3.17
N ASN A 89 11.90 8.70 -2.51
CA ASN A 89 12.58 7.44 -2.78
C ASN A 89 12.97 6.68 -1.50
N TYR A 90 13.18 5.38 -1.67
CA TYR A 90 13.53 4.46 -0.58
C TYR A 90 14.86 4.82 0.12
N VAL A 91 15.82 5.44 -0.57
CA VAL A 91 17.14 5.76 0.00
C VAL A 91 17.00 6.79 1.12
N GLU A 92 16.17 7.81 0.93
CA GLU A 92 15.90 8.81 1.96
C GLU A 92 15.18 8.21 3.16
N PHE A 93 14.17 7.38 2.93
CA PHE A 93 13.44 6.69 4.00
C PHE A 93 14.36 5.77 4.81
N ILE A 94 15.22 4.99 4.14
CA ILE A 94 16.20 4.13 4.80
C ILE A 94 17.17 4.95 5.64
N LYS A 95 17.71 6.06 5.11
CA LYS A 95 18.58 6.96 5.88
C LYS A 95 17.89 7.50 7.13
N ARG A 96 16.61 7.86 7.07
CA ARG A 96 15.82 8.32 8.22
C ARG A 96 15.66 7.22 9.28
N ILE A 97 15.38 5.98 8.87
CA ILE A 97 15.32 4.83 9.79
C ILE A 97 16.64 4.67 10.54
N TYR A 98 17.76 4.52 9.83
CA TYR A 98 19.06 4.22 10.45
C TYR A 98 19.67 5.41 11.19
N SER A 99 19.23 6.64 10.94
CA SER A 99 19.61 7.82 11.71
C SER A 99 18.73 8.06 12.94
N GLY A 100 17.75 7.18 13.23
CA GLY A 100 16.86 7.30 14.37
C GLY A 100 15.85 8.45 14.27
N LYS A 101 15.60 8.97 13.06
CA LYS A 101 14.65 10.07 12.83
C LYS A 101 13.20 9.62 12.74
N ILE A 102 12.95 8.33 12.52
CA ILE A 102 11.59 7.77 12.42
C ILE A 102 11.06 7.44 13.82
N ASN A 103 9.90 7.98 14.14
CA ASN A 103 9.12 7.57 15.30
C ASN A 103 8.30 6.32 14.96
N TYR A 104 8.63 5.20 15.59
CA TYR A 104 7.96 3.92 15.30
C TYR A 104 6.49 3.87 15.73
N SER A 105 6.06 4.71 16.68
CA SER A 105 4.63 4.81 17.00
C SER A 105 3.85 5.50 15.89
N GLU A 106 4.43 6.52 15.26
CA GLU A 106 3.86 7.18 14.08
C GLU A 106 3.82 6.24 12.88
N LEU A 107 4.91 5.48 12.65
CA LEU A 107 4.95 4.46 11.60
C LEU A 107 3.85 3.39 11.78
N ARG A 108 3.66 2.91 13.02
CA ARG A 108 2.59 1.97 13.35
C ARG A 108 1.21 2.56 13.08
N LYS A 109 1.00 3.81 13.49
CA LYS A 109 -0.26 4.52 13.31
C LYS A 109 -0.61 4.65 11.83
N GLU A 110 0.34 5.06 11.02
CA GLU A 110 0.14 5.23 9.58
C GLU A 110 -0.14 3.89 8.88
N ILE A 111 0.63 2.83 9.16
CA ILE A 111 0.38 1.50 8.60
C ILE A 111 -1.02 1.01 8.99
N HIS A 112 -1.42 1.20 10.25
CA HIS A 112 -2.77 0.88 10.72
C HIS A 112 -3.83 1.62 9.91
N ALA A 113 -3.67 2.93 9.74
CA ALA A 113 -4.62 3.77 9.03
C ALA A 113 -4.76 3.36 7.55
N GLN A 114 -3.65 3.06 6.87
CA GLN A 114 -3.68 2.57 5.48
C GLN A 114 -4.45 1.26 5.35
N ILE A 115 -4.21 0.30 6.24
CA ILE A 115 -4.93 -0.98 6.25
C ILE A 115 -6.42 -0.76 6.53
N ALA A 116 -6.75 0.01 7.58
CA ALA A 116 -8.12 0.29 7.97
C ALA A 116 -8.91 0.97 6.83
N GLN A 117 -8.35 2.00 6.20
CA GLN A 117 -9.00 2.72 5.10
C GLN A 117 -9.36 1.79 3.93
N ILE A 118 -8.49 0.84 3.59
CA ILE A 118 -8.78 -0.11 2.50
C ILE A 118 -9.87 -1.10 2.94
N LEU A 119 -9.79 -1.63 4.16
CA LEU A 119 -10.80 -2.57 4.69
C LEU A 119 -12.18 -1.92 4.82
N ASP A 120 -12.26 -0.64 5.21
CA ASP A 120 -13.49 0.12 5.34
C ASP A 120 -14.22 0.32 4.00
N THR A 121 -13.53 0.13 2.86
CA THR A 121 -14.17 0.11 1.54
C THR A 121 -15.11 -1.08 1.32
N GLY A 122 -14.99 -2.12 2.15
CA GLY A 122 -15.68 -3.40 2.01
C GLY A 122 -15.12 -4.30 0.90
N LEU A 123 -13.97 -3.97 0.30
CA LEU A 123 -13.29 -4.83 -0.65
C LEU A 123 -12.69 -6.05 0.07
N ARG A 124 -12.74 -7.21 -0.60
CA ARG A 124 -12.08 -8.42 -0.10
C ARG A 124 -10.58 -8.33 -0.35
N VAL A 125 -9.81 -8.11 0.69
CA VAL A 125 -8.35 -8.09 0.63
C VAL A 125 -7.79 -9.52 0.56
N THR A 126 -6.83 -9.74 -0.33
CA THR A 126 -6.20 -11.04 -0.57
C THR A 126 -4.75 -11.12 -0.08
N HIS A 127 -4.03 -9.99 0.00
CA HIS A 127 -2.61 -9.96 0.39
C HIS A 127 -2.19 -8.56 0.85
N ILE A 128 -0.97 -8.46 1.40
CA ILE A 128 -0.30 -7.20 1.70
C ILE A 128 1.09 -7.22 1.06
N ASP A 129 1.43 -6.14 0.40
CA ASP A 129 2.79 -5.85 -0.09
C ASP A 129 3.14 -4.37 0.16
N GLY A 130 4.09 -3.78 -0.56
CA GLY A 130 4.41 -2.37 -0.31
C GLY A 130 5.26 -1.73 -1.38
N HIS A 131 4.99 -0.45 -1.58
CA HIS A 131 5.64 0.40 -2.56
C HIS A 131 7.16 0.44 -2.34
N GLN A 132 7.92 0.25 -3.42
CA GLN A 132 9.40 0.13 -3.39
C GLN A 132 9.90 -0.84 -2.30
N HIS A 133 9.10 -1.84 -1.93
CA HIS A 133 9.44 -2.90 -0.95
C HIS A 133 9.78 -2.43 0.46
N MET A 134 9.38 -1.22 0.87
CA MET A 134 9.66 -0.70 2.21
C MET A 134 9.06 -1.55 3.33
N HIS A 135 7.99 -2.28 3.05
CA HIS A 135 7.33 -3.18 4.00
C HIS A 135 8.21 -4.36 4.46
N VAL A 136 9.26 -4.76 3.70
CA VAL A 136 10.15 -5.87 4.07
C VAL A 136 11.39 -5.46 4.86
N LEU A 137 11.60 -4.16 5.10
CA LEU A 137 12.70 -3.70 5.95
C LEU A 137 12.60 -4.33 7.35
N PRO A 138 13.73 -4.79 7.93
CA PRO A 138 13.72 -5.50 9.22
C PRO A 138 13.01 -4.76 10.36
N THR A 139 13.00 -3.43 10.31
CA THR A 139 12.35 -2.57 11.30
C THR A 139 10.87 -2.29 11.01
N VAL A 140 10.45 -2.40 9.76
CA VAL A 140 9.07 -2.15 9.30
C VAL A 140 8.25 -3.44 9.29
N LEU A 141 8.86 -4.54 8.83
CA LEU A 141 8.19 -5.82 8.65
C LEU A 141 7.47 -6.35 9.90
N PRO A 142 8.05 -6.29 11.13
CA PRO A 142 7.35 -6.70 12.34
C PRO A 142 6.06 -5.92 12.57
N ILE A 143 6.06 -4.61 12.28
CA ILE A 143 4.87 -3.75 12.41
C ILE A 143 3.81 -4.16 11.39
N VAL A 144 4.18 -4.37 10.14
CA VAL A 144 3.25 -4.82 9.10
C VAL A 144 2.62 -6.17 9.48
N ILE A 145 3.42 -7.12 9.97
CA ILE A 145 2.91 -8.43 10.41
C ILE A 145 1.95 -8.29 11.60
N GLU A 146 2.28 -7.47 12.58
CA GLU A 146 1.43 -7.21 13.74
C GLU A 146 0.08 -6.63 13.30
N GLN A 147 0.11 -5.60 12.45
CA GLN A 147 -1.11 -4.98 11.93
C GLN A 147 -1.92 -5.95 11.06
N ALA A 148 -1.29 -6.71 10.16
CA ALA A 148 -1.97 -7.72 9.36
C ALA A 148 -2.72 -8.74 10.24
N LYS A 149 -2.09 -9.21 11.32
CA LYS A 149 -2.70 -10.15 12.27
C LYS A 149 -3.88 -9.53 13.01
N SER A 150 -3.77 -8.26 13.45
CA SER A 150 -4.84 -7.58 14.18
C SER A 150 -6.11 -7.41 13.34
N PHE A 151 -5.97 -7.29 12.03
CA PHE A 151 -7.07 -7.21 11.06
C PHE A 151 -7.49 -8.58 10.48
N GLY A 152 -6.87 -9.69 10.92
CA GLY A 152 -7.20 -11.04 10.44
C GLY A 152 -6.76 -11.33 9.00
N ILE A 153 -5.82 -10.56 8.46
CA ILE A 153 -5.27 -10.77 7.12
C ILE A 153 -4.22 -11.88 7.19
N GLN A 154 -4.49 -13.02 6.53
CA GLN A 154 -3.66 -14.22 6.64
C GLN A 154 -2.59 -14.33 5.56
N ASP A 155 -2.84 -13.76 4.37
CA ASP A 155 -1.91 -13.87 3.24
C ASP A 155 -1.07 -12.60 3.09
N ARG A 156 0.20 -12.81 2.78
CA ARG A 156 1.18 -11.78 2.54
C ARG A 156 1.96 -12.16 1.29
N LYS A 157 1.89 -11.33 0.25
CA LYS A 157 2.74 -11.47 -0.93
C LYS A 157 4.19 -11.36 -0.48
N SER A 158 4.91 -12.49 -0.42
CA SER A 158 6.36 -12.47 -0.30
C SER A 158 6.93 -12.15 -1.68
N VAL A 159 7.70 -11.08 -1.73
CA VAL A 159 8.57 -10.82 -2.89
C VAL A 159 9.76 -11.76 -2.75
N VAL A 160 9.88 -12.68 -3.68
CA VAL A 160 11.09 -13.49 -3.87
C VAL A 160 12.01 -12.74 -4.82
#